data_9cee2fbf183cb3964a3d352882452a98
#
_entry.id   9cee2fbf183cb3964a3d352882452a98
#
_cell.length_a   1.000
_cell.length_b   1.000
_cell.length_c   1.000
_cell.angle_alpha   90.00
_cell.angle_beta   90.00
_cell.angle_gamma   90.00
#
_symmetry.space_group_name_H-M   'P 1'
#
loop_
_entity.id
_entity.type
_entity.pdbx_description
1 polymer ?
#
loop_
_entity_poly.entity_id
_entity_poly.type
_entity_poly.pdbx_seq_one_letter_code
_entity_poly.pdbx_strand_id
1 'polypeptide(L)'
;MVDSIAKGARGEYLVRDLLREATGLQFERVPSSGALEYLKGDLYVPHAANRFCIEVKNYESSPLSDKVFTAPRTNNLIKWWKKVVQQAEGGNQEPLLFFKYNRSAVFVVTDILPEITDHWMYLEWLGCYILLADVWLKEEKVEFINGV
;
A
#
# COMPACT_ATOMS: atom_id res chain seq x y z
N MET A 1 -20.87 6.26 -15.11
CA MET A 1 -20.52 5.93 -13.72
C MET A 1 -19.45 4.87 -13.68
N VAL A 2 -18.37 5.11 -12.96
CA VAL A 2 -17.30 4.13 -12.84
C VAL A 2 -17.70 3.08 -11.80
N ASP A 3 -17.59 1.80 -12.17
CA ASP A 3 -17.79 0.71 -11.24
C ASP A 3 -16.63 0.70 -10.24
N SER A 4 -16.89 1.08 -8.99
CA SER A 4 -15.87 1.18 -7.95
C SER A 4 -15.27 -0.17 -7.58
N ILE A 5 -16.03 -1.26 -7.68
CA ILE A 5 -15.53 -2.62 -7.42
C ILE A 5 -14.53 -3.02 -8.49
N ALA A 6 -14.88 -2.82 -9.76
CA ALA A 6 -13.98 -3.13 -10.87
C ALA A 6 -12.74 -2.25 -10.85
N LYS A 7 -12.90 -0.96 -10.49
CA LYS A 7 -11.78 -0.03 -10.35
C LYS A 7 -10.83 -0.47 -9.25
N GLY A 8 -11.35 -0.90 -8.11
CA GLY A 8 -10.58 -1.44 -7.01
C GLY A 8 -9.78 -2.68 -7.43
N ALA A 9 -10.43 -3.62 -8.10
CA ALA A 9 -9.77 -4.83 -8.59
C ALA A 9 -8.65 -4.51 -9.58
N ARG A 10 -8.87 -3.56 -10.49
CA ARG A 10 -7.83 -3.13 -11.43
C ARG A 10 -6.59 -2.58 -10.71
N GLY A 11 -6.82 -1.81 -9.65
CA GLY A 11 -5.72 -1.29 -8.82
C GLY A 11 -4.93 -2.41 -8.17
N GLU A 12 -5.62 -3.39 -7.60
CA GLU A 12 -4.96 -4.54 -6.96
C GLU A 12 -4.15 -5.36 -7.97
N TYR A 13 -4.69 -5.62 -9.15
CA TYR A 13 -3.96 -6.33 -10.20
C TYR A 13 -2.75 -5.54 -10.67
N LEU A 14 -2.88 -4.24 -10.83
CA LEU A 14 -1.77 -3.38 -11.24
C LEU A 14 -0.62 -3.44 -10.24
N VAL A 15 -0.92 -3.27 -8.96
CA VAL A 15 0.11 -3.30 -7.90
C VAL A 15 0.68 -4.71 -7.75
N ARG A 16 -0.15 -5.75 -7.86
CA ARG A 16 0.32 -7.14 -7.86
C ARG A 16 1.38 -7.34 -8.93
N ASP A 17 1.11 -6.88 -10.15
CA ASP A 17 2.03 -7.06 -11.27
C ASP A 17 3.31 -6.25 -11.07
N LEU A 18 3.22 -5.04 -10.53
CA LEU A 18 4.40 -4.24 -10.17
C LEU A 18 5.27 -4.98 -9.16
N LEU A 19 4.67 -5.55 -8.13
CA LEU A 19 5.39 -6.29 -7.10
C LEU A 19 6.01 -7.57 -7.64
N ARG A 20 5.30 -8.31 -8.47
CA ARG A 20 5.82 -9.52 -9.12
C ARG A 20 7.05 -9.20 -9.97
N GLU A 21 6.97 -8.15 -10.77
CA GLU A 21 8.06 -7.74 -11.63
C GLU A 21 9.28 -7.28 -10.83
N ALA A 22 9.06 -6.49 -9.80
CA ALA A 22 10.15 -5.93 -9.00
C ALA A 22 10.86 -6.95 -8.11
N THR A 23 10.12 -7.94 -7.59
CA THR A 23 10.64 -8.86 -6.56
C THR A 23 10.84 -10.29 -7.05
N GLY A 24 10.15 -10.69 -8.13
CA GLY A 24 10.12 -12.07 -8.58
C GLY A 24 9.24 -12.99 -7.73
N LEU A 25 8.60 -12.45 -6.69
CA LEU A 25 7.72 -13.22 -5.82
C LEU A 25 6.31 -13.30 -6.42
N GLN A 26 5.61 -14.40 -6.15
CA GLN A 26 4.27 -14.65 -6.68
C GLN A 26 3.19 -14.07 -5.77
N PHE A 27 3.06 -12.75 -5.80
CA PHE A 27 1.99 -12.06 -5.09
C PHE A 27 0.62 -12.45 -5.64
N GLU A 28 -0.34 -12.64 -4.75
CA GLU A 28 -1.72 -12.96 -5.08
C GLU A 28 -2.65 -12.02 -4.32
N ARG A 29 -3.88 -11.89 -4.81
CA ARG A 29 -4.92 -11.15 -4.09
C ARG A 29 -5.38 -11.99 -2.91
N VAL A 30 -5.56 -11.34 -1.75
CA VAL A 30 -6.13 -12.00 -0.59
C VAL A 30 -7.59 -12.35 -0.91
N PRO A 31 -8.03 -13.61 -0.67
CA PRO A 31 -9.41 -13.98 -0.92
C PRO A 31 -10.39 -13.13 -0.11
N SER A 32 -11.44 -12.64 -0.76
CA SER A 32 -12.44 -11.79 -0.13
C SER A 32 -13.45 -12.56 0.70
N SER A 33 -13.45 -13.89 0.64
CA SER A 33 -14.29 -14.71 1.51
C SER A 33 -13.77 -14.63 2.93
N GLY A 34 -14.62 -14.41 3.93
CA GLY A 34 -14.23 -14.32 5.34
C GLY A 34 -13.61 -15.58 5.93
N ALA A 35 -13.27 -16.57 5.11
CA ALA A 35 -12.71 -17.85 5.55
C ALA A 35 -11.26 -17.74 6.05
N LEU A 36 -10.56 -16.64 5.76
CA LEU A 36 -9.15 -16.47 6.11
C LEU A 36 -8.95 -15.21 6.95
N GLU A 37 -9.47 -15.23 8.17
CA GLU A 37 -9.40 -14.06 9.08
C GLU A 37 -7.98 -13.65 9.45
N TYR A 38 -7.01 -14.56 9.32
CA TYR A 38 -5.61 -14.26 9.61
C TYR A 38 -4.89 -13.55 8.45
N LEU A 39 -5.50 -13.52 7.27
CA LEU A 39 -4.96 -12.80 6.12
C LEU A 39 -5.59 -11.41 6.05
N LYS A 40 -4.77 -10.40 6.31
CA LYS A 40 -5.18 -9.00 6.25
C LYS A 40 -4.61 -8.33 5.01
N GLY A 41 -5.27 -7.25 4.57
CA GLY A 41 -4.85 -6.51 3.39
C GLY A 41 -5.39 -7.08 2.10
N ASP A 42 -4.83 -6.60 0.99
CA ASP A 42 -5.31 -6.92 -0.36
C ASP A 42 -4.40 -7.88 -1.12
N LEU A 43 -3.10 -7.88 -0.82
CA LEU A 43 -2.08 -8.67 -1.53
C LEU A 43 -1.17 -9.39 -0.54
N TYR A 44 -0.72 -10.57 -0.92
CA TYR A 44 0.20 -11.37 -0.10
C TYR A 44 0.94 -12.38 -0.97
N VAL A 45 2.00 -12.98 -0.43
CA VAL A 45 2.71 -14.09 -1.07
C VAL A 45 2.25 -15.38 -0.38
N PRO A 46 1.53 -16.28 -1.07
CA PRO A 46 1.09 -17.55 -0.46
C PRO A 46 2.26 -18.41 0.02
N HIS A 47 2.03 -19.13 1.09
CA HIS A 47 3.00 -20.09 1.65
C HIS A 47 4.30 -19.44 2.12
N ALA A 48 4.25 -18.16 2.48
CA ALA A 48 5.41 -17.42 2.96
C ALA A 48 5.05 -16.60 4.20
N ALA A 49 6.04 -16.24 4.98
CA ALA A 49 5.87 -15.32 6.11
C ALA A 49 5.93 -13.90 5.58
N ASN A 50 4.76 -13.31 5.36
CA ASN A 50 4.62 -11.98 4.78
C ASN A 50 4.97 -10.90 5.81
N ARG A 51 5.93 -10.06 5.46
CA ARG A 51 6.39 -8.97 6.31
C ARG A 51 5.36 -7.84 6.41
N PHE A 52 4.66 -7.57 5.30
CA PHE A 52 3.77 -6.41 5.21
C PHE A 52 2.30 -6.81 5.13
N CYS A 53 1.46 -5.98 5.75
CA CYS A 53 0.03 -5.92 5.45
C CYS A 53 -0.12 -4.90 4.32
N ILE A 54 -0.48 -5.35 3.12
CA ILE A 54 -0.50 -4.52 1.92
C ILE A 54 -1.94 -4.14 1.58
N GLU A 55 -2.22 -2.85 1.57
CA GLU A 55 -3.51 -2.29 1.16
C GLU A 55 -3.33 -1.53 -0.15
N VAL A 56 -4.31 -1.66 -1.05
CA VAL A 56 -4.27 -0.99 -2.37
C VAL A 56 -5.53 -0.14 -2.52
N LYS A 57 -5.35 1.12 -2.92
CA LYS A 57 -6.45 2.05 -3.18
C LYS A 57 -6.31 2.68 -4.56
N ASN A 58 -7.39 2.64 -5.34
CA ASN A 58 -7.44 3.22 -6.68
C ASN A 58 -8.71 4.08 -6.79
N TYR A 59 -8.54 5.39 -6.80
CA TYR A 59 -9.65 6.33 -6.72
C TYR A 59 -9.62 7.31 -7.90
N GLU A 60 -10.70 8.07 -8.08
CA GLU A 60 -10.78 9.06 -9.14
C GLU A 60 -9.93 10.30 -8.85
N SER A 61 -9.99 10.78 -7.61
CA SER A 61 -9.35 12.03 -7.20
C SER A 61 -8.19 11.79 -6.26
N SER A 62 -7.21 12.69 -6.32
CA SER A 62 -6.04 12.63 -5.44
C SER A 62 -6.43 12.88 -3.98
N PRO A 63 -5.96 12.05 -3.04
CA PRO A 63 -6.07 12.35 -1.62
C PRO A 63 -5.03 13.37 -1.16
N LEU A 64 -4.04 13.66 -2.01
CA LEU A 64 -3.00 14.66 -1.72
C LEU A 64 -3.49 16.04 -2.15
N SER A 65 -4.02 16.80 -1.22
CA SER A 65 -4.51 18.15 -1.45
C SER A 65 -4.41 18.93 -0.15
N ASP A 66 -4.84 20.19 -0.17
CA ASP A 66 -4.92 21.01 1.04
C ASP A 66 -5.77 20.36 2.13
N LYS A 67 -6.66 19.44 1.77
CA LYS A 67 -7.54 18.77 2.73
C LYS A 67 -6.80 17.81 3.67
N VAL A 68 -5.55 17.46 3.37
CA VAL A 68 -4.69 16.77 4.33
C VAL A 68 -4.53 17.64 5.59
N PHE A 69 -4.49 18.95 5.42
CA PHE A 69 -4.31 19.89 6.52
C PHE A 69 -5.63 20.47 7.03
N THR A 70 -6.57 20.78 6.12
CA THR A 70 -7.81 21.49 6.46
C THR A 70 -8.94 20.57 6.91
N ALA A 71 -8.92 19.31 6.50
CA ALA A 71 -9.98 18.35 6.83
C ALA A 71 -9.37 16.95 7.08
N PRO A 72 -8.47 16.80 8.07
CA PRO A 72 -7.76 15.53 8.26
C PRO A 72 -8.66 14.38 8.67
N ARG A 73 -9.81 14.65 9.29
CA ARG A 73 -10.73 13.59 9.72
C ARG A 73 -11.43 12.89 8.57
N THR A 74 -11.58 13.58 7.43
CA THR A 74 -12.29 13.05 6.26
C THR A 74 -11.36 12.78 5.09
N ASN A 75 -10.09 13.16 5.19
CA ASN A 75 -9.12 12.90 4.13
C ASN A 75 -8.88 11.40 3.97
N ASN A 76 -8.98 10.91 2.74
CA ASN A 76 -8.87 9.49 2.45
C ASN A 76 -7.48 8.91 2.75
N LEU A 77 -6.41 9.63 2.42
CA LEU A 77 -5.05 9.15 2.67
C LEU A 77 -4.84 8.86 4.15
N ILE A 78 -5.27 9.78 5.00
CA ILE A 78 -5.14 9.65 6.45
C ILE A 78 -5.96 8.46 6.96
N LYS A 79 -7.19 8.33 6.48
CA LYS A 79 -8.07 7.22 6.85
C LYS A 79 -7.49 5.87 6.42
N TRP A 80 -7.01 5.78 5.19
CA TRP A 80 -6.41 4.55 4.66
C TRP A 80 -5.18 4.15 5.45
N TRP A 81 -4.29 5.12 5.70
CA TRP A 81 -3.06 4.83 6.44
C TRP A 81 -3.33 4.36 7.86
N LYS A 82 -4.20 5.05 8.58
CA LYS A 82 -4.56 4.65 9.94
C LYS A 82 -5.16 3.24 9.98
N LYS A 83 -5.99 2.91 9.00
CA LYS A 83 -6.61 1.59 8.91
C LYS A 83 -5.56 0.50 8.65
N VAL A 84 -4.64 0.69 7.72
CA VAL A 84 -3.63 -0.33 7.42
C VAL A 84 -2.66 -0.50 8.59
N VAL A 85 -2.33 0.58 9.30
CA VAL A 85 -1.51 0.49 10.52
C VAL A 85 -2.21 -0.41 11.55
N GLN A 86 -3.50 -0.19 11.77
CA GLN A 86 -4.27 -0.99 12.71
C GLN A 86 -4.33 -2.46 12.31
N GLN A 87 -4.56 -2.74 11.03
CA GLN A 87 -4.61 -4.11 10.52
C GLN A 87 -3.24 -4.79 10.63
N ALA A 88 -2.16 -4.08 10.33
CA ALA A 88 -0.81 -4.61 10.42
C ALA A 88 -0.45 -4.99 11.86
N GLU A 89 -0.79 -4.14 12.82
CA GLU A 89 -0.56 -4.43 14.24
C GLU A 89 -1.27 -5.70 14.67
N GLY A 90 -2.51 -5.87 14.24
CA GLY A 90 -3.29 -7.08 14.56
C GLY A 90 -2.69 -8.36 14.01
N GLY A 91 -1.95 -8.28 12.91
CA GLY A 91 -1.28 -9.41 12.27
C GLY A 91 0.21 -9.52 12.54
N ASN A 92 0.75 -8.68 13.42
CA ASN A 92 2.18 -8.58 13.69
C ASN A 92 2.99 -8.36 12.40
N GLN A 93 2.50 -7.45 11.57
CA GLN A 93 3.10 -7.09 10.29
C GLN A 93 3.39 -5.60 10.23
N GLU A 94 4.13 -5.18 9.21
CA GLU A 94 4.37 -3.76 8.94
C GLU A 94 3.33 -3.24 7.95
N PRO A 95 2.84 -2.00 8.12
CA PRO A 95 1.85 -1.44 7.21
C PRO A 95 2.48 -1.01 5.90
N LEU A 96 1.75 -1.23 4.80
CA LEU A 96 2.18 -0.81 3.48
C LEU A 96 0.95 -0.47 2.65
N LEU A 97 0.89 0.76 2.15
CA LEU A 97 -0.24 1.24 1.36
C LEU A 97 0.26 1.66 -0.01
N PHE A 98 -0.39 1.12 -1.05
CA PHE A 98 -0.21 1.59 -2.42
C PHE A 98 -1.48 2.32 -2.82
N PHE A 99 -1.34 3.50 -3.42
CA PHE A 99 -2.52 4.19 -3.93
C PHE A 99 -2.22 4.88 -5.26
N LYS A 100 -3.28 5.06 -6.03
CA LYS A 100 -3.23 5.88 -7.24
C LYS A 100 -4.59 6.54 -7.45
N TYR A 101 -4.60 7.54 -8.26
CA TYR A 101 -5.82 8.19 -8.74
C TYR A 101 -5.76 8.29 -10.26
N ASN A 102 -6.82 8.77 -10.88
CA ASN A 102 -6.90 8.80 -12.34
C ASN A 102 -5.71 9.54 -12.95
N ARG A 103 -5.01 8.87 -13.89
CA ARG A 103 -3.85 9.39 -14.61
C ARG A 103 -2.59 9.60 -13.77
N SER A 104 -2.58 9.12 -12.54
CA SER A 104 -1.40 9.25 -11.68
C SER A 104 -0.49 8.04 -11.82
N ALA A 105 0.76 8.21 -11.36
CA ALA A 105 1.63 7.09 -11.05
C ALA A 105 1.10 6.37 -9.79
N VAL A 106 1.68 5.23 -9.47
CA VAL A 106 1.38 4.53 -8.22
C VAL A 106 2.28 5.10 -7.12
N PHE A 107 1.66 5.45 -5.99
CA PHE A 107 2.37 5.91 -4.79
C PHE A 107 2.45 4.80 -3.77
N VAL A 108 3.49 4.83 -2.95
CA VAL A 108 3.61 3.95 -1.79
C VAL A 108 3.70 4.79 -0.52
N VAL A 109 3.05 4.31 0.54
CA VAL A 109 3.11 4.89 1.89
C VAL A 109 3.67 3.82 2.82
N THR A 110 4.71 4.17 3.57
CA THR A 110 5.44 3.25 4.43
C THR A 110 5.93 3.98 5.68
N ASP A 111 6.14 3.26 6.78
CA ASP A 111 6.78 3.82 7.97
C ASP A 111 8.31 3.58 7.98
N ILE A 112 8.83 2.98 6.91
CA ILE A 112 10.26 2.71 6.79
C ILE A 112 10.95 3.93 6.16
N LEU A 113 11.97 4.44 6.82
CA LEU A 113 12.79 5.53 6.28
C LEU A 113 13.46 5.08 4.96
N PRO A 114 13.21 5.77 3.83
CA PRO A 114 13.96 5.48 2.60
C PRO A 114 15.42 5.87 2.80
N GLU A 115 16.34 4.94 2.59
CA GLU A 115 17.76 5.15 2.84
C GLU A 115 18.56 5.51 1.60
N ILE A 116 18.05 5.16 0.42
CA ILE A 116 18.76 5.33 -0.85
C ILE A 116 18.21 6.49 -1.66
N THR A 117 16.88 6.53 -1.87
CA THR A 117 16.26 7.62 -2.60
C THR A 117 16.05 8.84 -1.71
N ASP A 118 16.14 10.03 -2.31
CA ASP A 118 15.89 11.30 -1.64
C ASP A 118 14.58 11.96 -2.10
N HIS A 119 13.79 11.27 -2.92
CA HIS A 119 12.53 11.80 -3.46
C HIS A 119 11.32 11.24 -2.70
N TRP A 120 11.14 11.72 -1.46
CA TRP A 120 10.03 11.31 -0.62
C TRP A 120 9.54 12.48 0.23
N MET A 121 8.26 12.36 0.68
CA MET A 121 7.66 13.28 1.65
C MET A 121 7.47 12.56 2.97
N TYR A 122 7.65 13.25 4.07
CA TYR A 122 7.41 12.70 5.39
C TYR A 122 6.30 13.47 6.09
N LEU A 123 5.27 12.75 6.55
CA LEU A 123 4.22 13.31 7.38
C LEU A 123 4.50 12.93 8.84
N GLU A 124 5.15 13.82 9.55
CA GLU A 124 5.60 13.57 10.92
C GLU A 124 4.46 13.15 11.86
N TRP A 125 3.33 13.79 11.75
CA TRP A 125 2.17 13.52 12.62
C TRP A 125 1.47 12.19 12.32
N LEU A 126 1.79 11.56 11.21
CA LEU A 126 1.30 10.21 10.87
C LEU A 126 2.44 9.17 10.91
N GLY A 127 3.69 9.63 11.01
CA GLY A 127 4.84 8.75 11.02
C GLY A 127 5.04 7.97 9.74
N CYS A 128 4.72 8.57 8.58
CA CYS A 128 4.81 7.84 7.31
C CYS A 128 5.53 8.63 6.23
N TYR A 129 6.13 7.88 5.32
CA TYR A 129 6.81 8.39 4.13
C TYR A 129 5.95 8.10 2.91
N ILE A 130 5.89 9.03 1.97
CA ILE A 130 5.14 8.92 0.72
C ILE A 130 6.11 9.12 -0.43
N LEU A 131 6.17 8.18 -1.35
CA LEU A 131 7.02 8.27 -2.53
C LEU A 131 6.42 7.46 -3.67
N LEU A 132 7.03 7.53 -4.85
CA LEU A 132 6.59 6.75 -5.99
C LEU A 132 6.94 5.27 -5.79
N ALA A 133 6.00 4.40 -6.06
CA ALA A 133 6.18 2.95 -5.90
C ALA A 133 7.33 2.42 -6.75
N ASP A 134 7.44 2.87 -8.00
CA ASP A 134 8.53 2.44 -8.90
C ASP A 134 9.90 2.75 -8.30
N VAL A 135 10.07 3.94 -7.75
CA VAL A 135 11.33 4.38 -7.15
C VAL A 135 11.64 3.54 -5.92
N TRP A 136 10.65 3.35 -5.06
CA TRP A 136 10.80 2.58 -3.83
C TRP A 136 11.18 1.12 -4.11
N LEU A 137 10.48 0.49 -5.02
CA LEU A 137 10.72 -0.91 -5.36
C LEU A 137 12.05 -1.12 -6.06
N LYS A 138 12.46 -0.18 -6.93
CA LYS A 138 13.68 -0.30 -7.72
C LYS A 138 14.93 0.05 -6.92
N GLU A 139 14.88 1.11 -6.12
CA GLU A 139 16.05 1.65 -5.44
C GLU A 139 16.24 1.08 -4.03
N GLU A 140 15.17 0.97 -3.24
CA GLU A 140 15.28 0.55 -1.84
C GLU A 140 15.43 -0.96 -1.66
N LYS A 141 15.03 -1.76 -2.64
CA LYS A 141 15.14 -3.23 -2.63
C LYS A 141 14.64 -3.88 -1.34
N VAL A 142 13.44 -3.49 -0.95
CA VAL A 142 12.82 -3.92 0.29
C VAL A 142 12.47 -5.40 0.23
N GLU A 143 12.72 -6.12 1.32
CA GLU A 143 12.35 -7.54 1.45
C GLU A 143 10.89 -7.66 1.90
N PHE A 144 10.13 -8.52 1.22
CA PHE A 144 8.69 -8.70 1.46
C PHE A 144 8.36 -9.96 2.25
N ILE A 145 9.25 -10.95 2.24
CA ILE A 145 9.04 -12.18 2.99
C ILE A 145 10.18 -12.39 3.98
N ASN A 146 9.85 -12.95 5.14
CA ASN A 146 10.80 -13.19 6.20
C ASN A 146 11.28 -14.65 6.18
N GLY A 147 12.53 -14.85 6.58
CA GLY A 147 13.00 -16.20 6.92
C GLY A 147 13.11 -17.18 5.76
N VAL A 148 13.67 -16.76 4.68
CA VAL A 148 13.99 -17.69 3.60
C VAL A 148 15.15 -18.58 4.01
#